data_03e61f8af431883d57f73b64f1032108
#
_entry.id   03e61f8af431883d57f73b64f1032108
#
_cell.length_a   1.000
_cell.length_b   1.000
_cell.length_c   1.000
_cell.angle_alpha   90.00
_cell.angle_beta   90.00
_cell.angle_gamma   90.00
#
_symmetry.space_group_name_H-M   'P 1'
#
loop_
_entity.id
_entity.type
_entity.pdbx_description
1 polymer ?
#
loop_
_entity_poly.entity_id
_entity_poly.type
_entity_poly.pdbx_seq_one_letter_code
_entity_poly.pdbx_strand_id
1 'polypeptide(L)'
;MCWAGCHRLAAIAERLGLPDRAAHWNAVAEPVRQALIQGAWNEKRQAFTAAFGSDDLDASVLLLPDLGVIEADDARFVSTVKAMERELLREKHVMRYAAADDFGLPATAFLICRFWLVDAWWSLGRRDEARELFVDALAYRNRYGLLSEDIDPQTGTLWGNFPQTYSMAGLILTAMRLSRSWEDRYWRG
;
A
#
# COMPACT_ATOMS: atom_id res chain seq x y z
N MET A 1 2.94 -1.25 -10.11
CA MET A 1 1.71 -1.59 -10.90
C MET A 1 2.05 -2.27 -12.24
N CYS A 2 2.97 -1.75 -13.08
CA CYS A 2 3.30 -2.36 -14.39
C CYS A 2 3.71 -3.83 -14.27
N TRP A 3 4.65 -4.13 -13.36
CA TRP A 3 5.02 -5.51 -13.06
C TRP A 3 3.82 -6.39 -12.69
N ALA A 4 3.00 -5.94 -11.75
CA ALA A 4 1.84 -6.72 -11.28
C ALA A 4 0.83 -6.98 -12.40
N GLY A 5 0.65 -6.03 -13.33
CA GLY A 5 -0.19 -6.22 -14.52
C GLY A 5 0.35 -7.35 -15.40
N CYS A 6 1.64 -7.32 -15.76
CA CYS A 6 2.26 -8.36 -16.58
C CYS A 6 2.24 -9.73 -15.88
N HIS A 7 2.57 -9.77 -14.59
CA HIS A 7 2.56 -11.00 -13.81
C HIS A 7 1.17 -11.64 -13.74
N ARG A 8 0.12 -10.84 -13.52
CA ARG A 8 -1.27 -11.34 -13.52
C ARG A 8 -1.74 -11.77 -14.88
N LEU A 9 -1.32 -11.10 -15.96
CA LEU A 9 -1.60 -11.55 -17.34
C LEU A 9 -0.95 -12.91 -17.63
N ALA A 10 0.28 -13.15 -17.13
CA ALA A 10 0.92 -14.45 -17.23
C ALA A 10 0.10 -15.53 -16.53
N ALA A 11 -0.29 -15.30 -15.27
CA ALA A 11 -1.10 -16.25 -14.49
C ALA A 11 -2.47 -16.52 -15.14
N ILE A 12 -3.13 -15.51 -15.70
CA ILE A 12 -4.37 -15.69 -16.46
C ILE A 12 -4.14 -16.53 -17.71
N ALA A 13 -3.05 -16.26 -18.45
CA ALA A 13 -2.71 -17.02 -19.64
C ALA A 13 -2.44 -18.51 -19.33
N GLU A 14 -1.76 -18.81 -18.23
CA GLU A 14 -1.55 -20.18 -17.74
C GLU A 14 -2.89 -20.89 -17.48
N ARG A 15 -3.81 -20.24 -16.75
CA ARG A 15 -5.14 -20.79 -16.45
C ARG A 15 -5.99 -21.02 -17.70
N LEU A 16 -5.79 -20.22 -18.73
CA LEU A 16 -6.48 -20.37 -20.02
C LEU A 16 -5.80 -21.39 -20.96
N GLY A 17 -4.72 -22.04 -20.55
CA GLY A 17 -3.99 -22.98 -21.38
C GLY A 17 -3.23 -22.33 -22.54
N LEU A 18 -2.75 -21.10 -22.36
CA LEU A 18 -2.05 -20.28 -23.35
C LEU A 18 -0.55 -20.13 -22.98
N PRO A 19 0.25 -21.21 -23.01
CA PRO A 19 1.62 -21.21 -22.46
C PRO A 19 2.55 -20.18 -23.12
N ASP A 20 2.46 -19.97 -24.43
CA ASP A 20 3.28 -18.99 -25.14
C ASP A 20 3.01 -17.56 -24.66
N ARG A 21 1.74 -17.24 -24.38
CA ARG A 21 1.36 -15.93 -23.80
C ARG A 21 1.81 -15.79 -22.36
N ALA A 22 1.74 -16.86 -21.57
CA ALA A 22 2.23 -16.86 -20.21
C ALA A 22 3.76 -16.62 -20.18
N ALA A 23 4.52 -17.33 -21.03
CA ALA A 23 5.95 -17.14 -21.17
C ALA A 23 6.30 -15.71 -21.60
N HIS A 24 5.56 -15.14 -22.57
CA HIS A 24 5.76 -13.76 -23.01
C HIS A 24 5.58 -12.76 -21.85
N TRP A 25 4.47 -12.84 -21.10
CA TRP A 25 4.22 -11.91 -20.03
C TRP A 25 5.16 -12.07 -18.83
N ASN A 26 5.61 -13.28 -18.53
CA ASN A 26 6.66 -13.53 -17.54
C ASN A 26 8.01 -12.90 -17.96
N ALA A 27 8.37 -13.03 -19.22
CA ALA A 27 9.59 -12.41 -19.76
C ALA A 27 9.55 -10.88 -19.73
N VAL A 28 8.36 -10.27 -19.88
CA VAL A 28 8.19 -8.82 -19.74
C VAL A 28 8.19 -8.41 -18.25
N ALA A 29 7.59 -9.20 -17.36
CA ALA A 29 7.49 -8.89 -15.95
C ALA A 29 8.84 -8.88 -15.23
N GLU A 30 9.67 -9.88 -15.43
CA GLU A 30 10.88 -10.07 -14.64
C GLU A 30 11.88 -8.89 -14.71
N PRO A 31 12.24 -8.34 -15.89
CA PRO A 31 13.10 -7.15 -15.94
C PRO A 31 12.50 -5.95 -15.18
N VAL A 32 11.18 -5.77 -15.23
CA VAL A 32 10.49 -4.68 -14.50
C VAL A 32 10.62 -4.89 -12.99
N ARG A 33 10.48 -6.14 -12.52
CA ARG A 33 10.65 -6.48 -11.09
C ARG A 33 12.09 -6.19 -10.63
N GLN A 34 13.07 -6.64 -11.39
CA GLN A 34 14.47 -6.43 -11.06
C GLN A 34 14.81 -4.94 -11.01
N ALA A 35 14.40 -4.17 -12.02
CA ALA A 35 14.62 -2.73 -12.05
C ALA A 35 13.97 -2.03 -10.85
N LEU A 36 12.74 -2.44 -10.46
CA LEU A 36 12.06 -1.88 -9.32
C LEU A 36 12.79 -2.18 -8.01
N ILE A 37 13.16 -3.44 -7.77
CA ILE A 37 13.84 -3.84 -6.53
C ILE A 37 15.20 -3.17 -6.39
N GLN A 38 15.94 -3.03 -7.48
CA GLN A 38 17.28 -2.42 -7.46
C GLN A 38 17.20 -0.89 -7.44
N GLY A 39 16.33 -0.30 -8.27
CA GLY A 39 16.29 1.14 -8.47
C GLY A 39 15.51 1.91 -7.38
N ALA A 40 14.51 1.29 -6.75
CA ALA A 40 13.74 1.94 -5.70
C ALA A 40 14.31 1.69 -4.28
N TRP A 41 15.20 0.71 -4.10
CA TRP A 41 15.89 0.52 -2.83
C TRP A 41 16.95 1.59 -2.61
N ASN A 42 16.88 2.30 -1.51
CA ASN A 42 17.85 3.33 -1.16
C ASN A 42 18.66 2.87 0.06
N GLU A 43 19.93 2.58 -0.16
CA GLU A 43 20.84 2.08 0.89
C GLU A 43 21.05 3.08 2.02
N LYS A 44 21.10 4.37 1.72
CA LYS A 44 21.26 5.42 2.73
C LYS A 44 20.02 5.53 3.63
N ARG A 45 18.84 5.39 3.02
CA ARG A 45 17.55 5.45 3.72
C ARG A 45 17.18 4.13 4.38
N GLN A 46 17.77 3.02 3.94
CA GLN A 46 17.37 1.66 4.29
C GLN A 46 15.86 1.46 4.07
N ALA A 47 15.35 1.97 2.95
CA ALA A 47 13.94 1.92 2.58
C ALA A 47 13.75 1.93 1.06
N PHE A 48 12.64 1.39 0.59
CA PHE A 48 12.13 1.67 -0.74
C PHE A 48 11.57 3.10 -0.79
N THR A 49 11.89 3.83 -1.85
CA THR A 49 11.60 5.26 -2.02
C THR A 49 10.55 5.50 -3.11
N ALA A 50 10.05 6.73 -3.19
CA ALA A 50 8.99 7.16 -4.09
C ALA A 50 9.34 6.97 -5.58
N ALA A 51 10.62 7.15 -5.92
CA ALA A 51 11.14 7.03 -7.27
C ALA A 51 12.59 6.53 -7.25
N PHE A 52 13.07 6.04 -8.40
CA PHE A 52 14.45 5.60 -8.54
C PHE A 52 15.42 6.76 -8.26
N GLY A 53 16.36 6.52 -7.36
CA GLY A 53 17.38 7.51 -6.97
C GLY A 53 16.86 8.65 -6.08
N SER A 54 15.58 8.62 -5.65
CA SER A 54 15.03 9.58 -4.70
C SER A 54 15.40 9.22 -3.26
N ASP A 55 15.42 10.22 -2.38
CA ASP A 55 15.47 10.05 -0.93
C ASP A 55 14.06 10.16 -0.29
N ASP A 56 13.02 10.49 -1.07
CA ASP A 56 11.67 10.71 -0.56
C ASP A 56 10.92 9.40 -0.38
N LEU A 57 10.08 9.36 0.67
CA LEU A 57 9.17 8.26 0.96
C LEU A 57 7.78 8.54 0.37
N ASP A 58 7.13 7.50 -0.15
CA ASP A 58 5.73 7.53 -0.56
C ASP A 58 5.01 6.30 0.00
N ALA A 59 3.87 6.51 0.64
CA ALA A 59 3.13 5.44 1.30
C ALA A 59 2.69 4.31 0.34
N SER A 60 2.64 4.54 -0.97
CA SER A 60 2.29 3.50 -1.95
C SER A 60 3.27 2.33 -1.99
N VAL A 61 4.50 2.50 -1.49
CA VAL A 61 5.46 1.37 -1.41
C VAL A 61 5.05 0.31 -0.37
N LEU A 62 4.12 0.63 0.54
CA LEU A 62 3.51 -0.34 1.44
C LEU A 62 2.74 -1.44 0.68
N LEU A 63 2.40 -1.21 -0.57
CA LEU A 63 1.72 -2.17 -1.45
C LEU A 63 2.66 -3.23 -2.06
N LEU A 64 3.97 -3.14 -1.89
CA LEU A 64 4.91 -4.06 -2.54
C LEU A 64 4.62 -5.54 -2.27
N PRO A 65 4.34 -5.98 -1.02
CA PRO A 65 3.98 -7.37 -0.76
C PRO A 65 2.61 -7.75 -1.32
N ASP A 66 1.63 -6.87 -1.27
CA ASP A 66 0.29 -7.13 -1.80
C ASP A 66 0.27 -7.32 -3.30
N LEU A 67 1.16 -6.63 -3.98
CA LEU A 67 1.38 -6.81 -5.40
C LEU A 67 2.18 -8.09 -5.69
N GLY A 68 2.87 -8.66 -4.69
CA GLY A 68 3.73 -9.83 -4.83
C GLY A 68 5.13 -9.51 -5.35
N VAL A 69 5.56 -8.25 -5.30
CA VAL A 69 6.89 -7.81 -5.74
C VAL A 69 7.98 -8.40 -4.84
N ILE A 70 7.74 -8.40 -3.53
CA ILE A 70 8.60 -8.96 -2.48
C ILE A 70 7.72 -9.65 -1.44
N GLU A 71 8.32 -10.50 -0.62
CA GLU A 71 7.62 -11.08 0.54
C GLU A 71 7.51 -10.04 1.68
N ALA A 72 6.47 -10.20 2.52
CA ALA A 72 6.25 -9.26 3.63
C ALA A 72 7.36 -9.30 4.69
N ASP A 73 8.01 -10.46 4.87
CA ASP A 73 9.12 -10.67 5.80
C ASP A 73 10.50 -10.31 5.21
N ASP A 74 10.57 -9.83 3.97
CA ASP A 74 11.81 -9.28 3.40
C ASP A 74 12.33 -8.14 4.29
N ALA A 75 13.57 -8.25 4.74
CA ALA A 75 14.18 -7.28 5.68
C ALA A 75 14.12 -5.84 5.15
N ARG A 76 14.16 -5.65 3.82
CA ARG A 76 14.02 -4.34 3.18
C ARG A 76 12.61 -3.78 3.33
N PHE A 77 11.57 -4.62 3.22
CA PHE A 77 10.20 -4.18 3.45
C PHE A 77 9.96 -3.86 4.92
N VAL A 78 10.42 -4.72 5.83
CA VAL A 78 10.36 -4.45 7.28
C VAL A 78 11.01 -3.11 7.63
N SER A 79 12.19 -2.83 7.07
CA SER A 79 12.89 -1.55 7.27
C SER A 79 12.13 -0.38 6.66
N THR A 80 11.53 -0.57 5.46
CA THR A 80 10.70 0.45 4.81
C THR A 80 9.48 0.81 5.65
N VAL A 81 8.76 -0.17 6.20
CA VAL A 81 7.60 0.09 7.09
C VAL A 81 8.03 0.93 8.30
N LYS A 82 9.17 0.60 8.94
CA LYS A 82 9.70 1.40 10.06
C LYS A 82 10.04 2.84 9.65
N ALA A 83 10.57 3.04 8.44
CA ALA A 83 10.83 4.38 7.91
C ALA A 83 9.53 5.16 7.68
N MET A 84 8.48 4.50 7.13
CA MET A 84 7.16 5.11 6.96
C MET A 84 6.52 5.50 8.29
N GLU A 85 6.57 4.63 9.30
CA GLU A 85 6.07 4.91 10.65
C GLU A 85 6.76 6.14 11.26
N ARG A 86 8.07 6.23 11.12
CA ARG A 86 8.85 7.34 11.67
C ARG A 86 8.56 8.67 10.98
N GLU A 87 8.35 8.67 9.66
CA GLU A 87 8.37 9.88 8.86
C GLU A 87 7.03 10.29 8.28
N LEU A 88 6.13 9.34 8.02
CA LEU A 88 4.83 9.63 7.44
C LEU A 88 3.65 9.43 8.41
N LEU A 89 3.84 8.71 9.52
CA LEU A 89 2.77 8.56 10.51
C LEU A 89 2.68 9.81 11.38
N ARG A 90 1.50 10.41 11.42
CA ARG A 90 1.15 11.57 12.29
C ARG A 90 -0.02 11.14 13.15
N GLU A 91 0.19 11.00 14.45
CA GLU A 91 -0.78 10.38 15.36
C GLU A 91 -1.17 8.97 14.83
N LYS A 92 -2.36 8.83 14.31
CA LYS A 92 -2.88 7.59 13.71
C LYS A 92 -3.15 7.73 12.19
N HIS A 93 -2.68 8.80 11.57
CA HIS A 93 -2.90 9.11 10.16
C HIS A 93 -1.59 9.03 9.37
N VAL A 94 -1.66 8.47 8.18
CA VAL A 94 -0.50 8.28 7.32
C VAL A 94 -0.52 9.31 6.21
N MET A 95 0.50 10.18 6.20
CA MET A 95 0.73 11.09 5.08
C MET A 95 1.10 10.30 3.84
N ARG A 96 0.65 10.73 2.67
CA ARG A 96 1.05 10.11 1.41
C ARG A 96 2.56 10.25 1.20
N TYR A 97 3.09 11.44 1.45
CA TYR A 97 4.51 11.83 1.41
C TYR A 97 4.72 13.03 2.33
N ALA A 98 5.97 13.37 2.62
CA ALA A 98 6.33 14.51 3.47
C ALA A 98 7.12 15.59 2.73
N ALA A 99 7.47 15.37 1.45
CA ALA A 99 8.13 16.36 0.62
C ALA A 99 7.14 17.47 0.16
N ALA A 100 7.65 18.67 -0.04
CA ALA A 100 6.85 19.74 -0.65
C ALA A 100 6.62 19.44 -2.14
N ASP A 101 5.40 19.69 -2.62
CA ASP A 101 5.02 19.65 -4.01
C ASP A 101 4.66 21.07 -4.54
N ASP A 102 4.03 21.16 -5.70
CA ASP A 102 3.62 22.44 -6.30
C ASP A 102 2.63 23.25 -5.43
N PHE A 103 1.99 22.61 -4.45
CA PHE A 103 1.04 23.21 -3.50
C PHE A 103 1.65 23.44 -2.11
N GLY A 104 2.91 23.08 -1.90
CA GLY A 104 3.61 23.15 -0.63
C GLY A 104 3.68 21.83 0.13
N LEU A 105 3.85 21.89 1.44
CA LEU A 105 3.85 20.69 2.30
C LEU A 105 2.43 20.18 2.48
N PRO A 106 2.18 18.84 2.34
CA PRO A 106 0.87 18.29 2.56
C PRO A 106 0.43 18.52 4.02
N ALA A 107 -0.75 19.12 4.19
CA ALA A 107 -1.33 19.43 5.49
C ALA A 107 -2.29 18.31 5.96
N THR A 108 -2.87 17.56 5.03
CA THR A 108 -3.84 16.50 5.29
C THR A 108 -3.25 15.12 5.01
N ALA A 109 -3.75 14.10 5.70
CA ALA A 109 -3.38 12.72 5.48
C ALA A 109 -4.36 12.06 4.50
N PHE A 110 -3.84 11.32 3.53
CA PHE A 110 -4.65 10.60 2.56
C PHE A 110 -5.16 9.29 3.16
N LEU A 111 -6.47 9.16 3.36
CA LEU A 111 -7.08 8.08 4.15
C LEU A 111 -6.73 6.67 3.65
N ILE A 112 -6.57 6.47 2.36
CA ILE A 112 -6.18 5.16 1.81
C ILE A 112 -4.82 4.70 2.33
N CYS A 113 -3.88 5.62 2.59
CA CYS A 113 -2.53 5.29 3.08
C CYS A 113 -2.58 4.64 4.45
N ARG A 114 -3.55 5.01 5.29
CA ARG A 114 -3.78 4.37 6.58
C ARG A 114 -4.19 2.91 6.42
N PHE A 115 -5.06 2.59 5.46
CA PHE A 115 -5.43 1.20 5.18
C PHE A 115 -4.25 0.39 4.65
N TRP A 116 -3.38 0.99 3.83
CA TRP A 116 -2.15 0.33 3.39
C TRP A 116 -1.20 0.02 4.55
N LEU A 117 -1.11 0.90 5.55
CA LEU A 117 -0.31 0.63 6.74
C LEU A 117 -0.92 -0.49 7.60
N VAL A 118 -2.24 -0.51 7.78
CA VAL A 118 -2.95 -1.62 8.44
C VAL A 118 -2.63 -2.94 7.75
N ASP A 119 -2.70 -2.97 6.43
CA ASP A 119 -2.42 -4.16 5.63
C ASP A 119 -0.95 -4.60 5.73
N ALA A 120 -0.02 -3.64 5.74
CA ALA A 120 1.40 -3.92 5.95
C ALA A 120 1.66 -4.51 7.34
N TRP A 121 1.11 -3.91 8.41
CA TRP A 121 1.24 -4.43 9.77
C TRP A 121 0.66 -5.84 9.91
N TRP A 122 -0.52 -6.07 9.33
CA TRP A 122 -1.13 -7.39 9.32
C TRP A 122 -0.23 -8.44 8.67
N SER A 123 0.37 -8.10 7.53
CA SER A 123 1.29 -8.98 6.79
C SER A 123 2.60 -9.25 7.54
N LEU A 124 3.04 -8.31 8.39
CA LEU A 124 4.18 -8.45 9.28
C LEU A 124 3.85 -9.20 10.59
N GLY A 125 2.63 -9.67 10.77
CA GLY A 125 2.20 -10.38 11.99
C GLY A 125 1.83 -9.45 13.16
N ARG A 126 1.86 -8.13 13.00
CA ARG A 126 1.46 -7.12 14.00
C ARG A 126 -0.07 -6.97 14.03
N ARG A 127 -0.75 -8.07 14.31
CA ARG A 127 -2.20 -8.19 14.08
C ARG A 127 -3.05 -7.36 15.01
N ASP A 128 -2.66 -7.20 16.25
CA ASP A 128 -3.42 -6.42 17.23
C ASP A 128 -3.30 -4.92 16.93
N GLU A 129 -2.10 -4.44 16.61
CA GLU A 129 -1.87 -3.06 16.19
C GLU A 129 -2.62 -2.73 14.89
N ALA A 130 -2.61 -3.65 13.93
CA ALA A 130 -3.35 -3.50 12.68
C ALA A 130 -4.86 -3.39 12.93
N ARG A 131 -5.43 -4.23 13.79
CA ARG A 131 -6.83 -4.18 14.16
C ARG A 131 -7.19 -2.89 14.90
N GLU A 132 -6.36 -2.47 15.85
CA GLU A 132 -6.57 -1.23 16.59
C GLU A 132 -6.60 -0.02 15.64
N LEU A 133 -5.60 0.09 14.74
CA LEU A 133 -5.54 1.16 13.76
C LEU A 133 -6.74 1.15 12.80
N PHE A 134 -7.20 -0.04 12.39
CA PHE A 134 -8.39 -0.19 11.55
C PHE A 134 -9.67 0.23 12.27
N VAL A 135 -9.88 -0.24 13.51
CA VAL A 135 -11.07 0.11 14.31
C VAL A 135 -11.13 1.61 14.54
N ASP A 136 -10.00 2.24 14.85
CA ASP A 136 -9.91 3.69 14.98
C ASP A 136 -10.27 4.40 13.66
N ALA A 137 -9.86 3.88 12.49
CA ALA A 137 -10.26 4.45 11.20
C ALA A 137 -11.79 4.46 11.00
N LEU A 138 -12.50 3.47 11.54
CA LEU A 138 -13.97 3.40 11.43
C LEU A 138 -14.69 4.53 12.16
N ALA A 139 -14.06 5.16 13.16
CA ALA A 139 -14.67 6.27 13.94
C ALA A 139 -14.81 7.55 13.10
N TYR A 140 -14.03 7.71 12.03
CA TYR A 140 -14.08 8.90 11.16
C TYR A 140 -15.16 8.84 10.07
N ARG A 141 -15.83 7.69 9.91
CA ARG A 141 -16.96 7.58 8.96
C ARG A 141 -18.12 8.46 9.41
N ASN A 142 -18.77 9.10 8.44
CA ASN A 142 -20.00 9.80 8.74
C ASN A 142 -21.13 8.82 9.14
N ARG A 143 -22.31 9.34 9.47
CA ARG A 143 -23.50 8.55 9.86
C ARG A 143 -23.97 7.55 8.80
N TYR A 144 -23.54 7.69 7.55
CA TYR A 144 -23.84 6.77 6.44
C TYR A 144 -22.71 5.77 6.16
N GLY A 145 -21.67 5.77 6.99
CA GLY A 145 -20.52 4.88 6.82
C GLY A 145 -19.50 5.35 5.77
N LEU A 146 -19.60 6.59 5.29
CA LEU A 146 -18.77 7.11 4.19
C LEU A 146 -17.54 7.87 4.70
N LEU A 147 -16.46 7.81 3.93
CA LEU A 147 -15.20 8.51 4.13
C LEU A 147 -14.93 9.49 2.98
N SER A 148 -14.13 10.52 3.28
CA SER A 148 -13.53 11.43 2.31
C SER A 148 -12.23 10.87 1.73
N GLU A 149 -11.58 11.68 0.91
CA GLU A 149 -10.24 11.44 0.38
C GLU A 149 -9.19 11.58 1.48
N ASP A 150 -9.23 12.71 2.17
CA ASP A 150 -8.25 13.13 3.16
C ASP A 150 -8.89 13.35 4.53
N ILE A 151 -8.03 13.45 5.52
CA ILE A 151 -8.37 13.82 6.89
C ILE A 151 -7.29 14.76 7.45
N ASP A 152 -7.71 15.76 8.20
CA ASP A 152 -6.80 16.58 9.00
C ASP A 152 -6.31 15.75 10.21
N PRO A 153 -5.01 15.48 10.34
CA PRO A 153 -4.48 14.63 11.41
C PRO A 153 -4.69 15.21 12.82
N GLN A 154 -4.85 16.53 12.95
CA GLN A 154 -4.98 17.20 14.25
C GLN A 154 -6.43 17.24 14.71
N THR A 155 -7.36 17.54 13.79
CA THR A 155 -8.77 17.76 14.13
C THR A 155 -9.68 16.57 13.84
N GLY A 156 -9.23 15.63 13.01
CA GLY A 156 -10.06 14.54 12.50
C GLY A 156 -11.11 14.99 11.48
N THR A 157 -11.03 16.24 11.00
CA THR A 157 -11.97 16.76 10.00
C THR A 157 -11.71 16.12 8.65
N LEU A 158 -12.78 15.65 8.02
CA LEU A 158 -12.71 15.05 6.68
C LEU A 158 -12.53 16.14 5.61
N TRP A 159 -11.60 15.91 4.68
CA TRP A 159 -11.24 16.84 3.60
C TRP A 159 -11.19 16.16 2.23
N GLY A 160 -11.14 16.97 1.18
CA GLY A 160 -11.02 16.53 -0.20
C GLY A 160 -12.33 15.99 -0.76
N ASN A 161 -12.24 15.14 -1.77
CA ASN A 161 -13.41 14.56 -2.44
C ASN A 161 -14.23 13.69 -1.48
N PHE A 162 -15.55 13.87 -1.51
CA PHE A 162 -16.48 13.14 -0.66
C PHE A 162 -17.78 12.76 -1.41
N PRO A 163 -18.27 11.52 -1.30
CA PRO A 163 -17.56 10.36 -0.75
C PRO A 163 -16.43 9.90 -1.68
N GLN A 164 -15.32 9.41 -1.11
CA GLN A 164 -14.19 8.96 -1.91
C GLN A 164 -14.21 7.43 -2.07
N THR A 165 -14.38 6.98 -3.30
CA THR A 165 -14.44 5.55 -3.64
C THR A 165 -13.15 4.82 -3.25
N TYR A 166 -11.98 5.45 -3.43
CA TYR A 166 -10.70 4.84 -3.13
C TYR A 166 -10.54 4.55 -1.62
N SER A 167 -10.94 5.50 -0.77
CA SER A 167 -10.97 5.30 0.69
C SER A 167 -11.95 4.20 1.09
N MET A 168 -13.13 4.15 0.46
CA MET A 168 -14.12 3.10 0.71
C MET A 168 -13.64 1.73 0.24
N ALA A 169 -12.98 1.65 -0.91
CA ALA A 169 -12.37 0.41 -1.39
C ALA A 169 -11.28 -0.10 -0.42
N GLY A 170 -10.42 0.80 0.07
CA GLY A 170 -9.42 0.48 1.10
C GLY A 170 -10.06 -0.08 2.36
N LEU A 171 -11.08 0.59 2.89
CA LEU A 171 -11.83 0.13 4.05
C LEU A 171 -12.37 -1.30 3.87
N ILE A 172 -13.03 -1.58 2.72
CA ILE A 172 -13.61 -2.89 2.44
C ILE A 172 -12.54 -3.96 2.31
N LEU A 173 -11.49 -3.71 1.52
CA LEU A 173 -10.42 -4.68 1.28
C LEU A 173 -9.66 -5.01 2.56
N THR A 174 -9.34 -4.00 3.37
CA THR A 174 -8.70 -4.20 4.67
C THR A 174 -9.61 -4.94 5.65
N ALA A 175 -10.92 -4.61 5.72
CA ALA A 175 -11.87 -5.36 6.53
C ALA A 175 -11.93 -6.85 6.14
N MET A 176 -11.94 -7.14 4.85
CA MET A 176 -11.88 -8.51 4.34
C MET A 176 -10.59 -9.22 4.74
N ARG A 177 -9.46 -8.53 4.70
CA ARG A 177 -8.16 -9.06 5.11
C ARG A 177 -8.11 -9.40 6.59
N LEU A 178 -8.61 -8.51 7.44
CA LEU A 178 -8.63 -8.68 8.89
C LEU A 178 -9.60 -9.76 9.37
N SER A 179 -10.62 -10.10 8.57
CA SER A 179 -11.67 -11.06 8.90
C SER A 179 -11.44 -12.48 8.38
N ARG A 180 -10.50 -12.68 7.44
CA ARG A 180 -10.21 -13.99 6.82
C ARG A 180 -8.75 -14.37 7.00
N SER A 181 -8.46 -15.69 6.93
CA SER A 181 -7.08 -16.13 6.82
C SER A 181 -6.49 -15.67 5.49
N TRP A 182 -5.19 -15.39 5.49
CA TRP A 182 -4.50 -14.94 4.29
C TRP A 182 -4.47 -15.99 3.17
N GLU A 183 -4.67 -17.26 3.50
CA GLU A 183 -4.73 -18.41 2.60
C GLU A 183 -6.02 -18.41 1.76
N ASP A 184 -7.08 -17.76 2.23
CA ASP A 184 -8.40 -17.67 1.58
C ASP A 184 -8.53 -16.52 0.56
N ARG A 185 -7.44 -15.99 0.04
CA ARG A 185 -7.49 -14.86 -0.90
C ARG A 185 -7.99 -15.27 -2.28
N TYR A 186 -8.95 -14.51 -2.78
CA TYR A 186 -9.54 -14.71 -4.12
C TYR A 186 -8.54 -14.62 -5.28
N TRP A 187 -7.42 -13.94 -5.12
CA TRP A 187 -6.45 -13.69 -6.18
C TRP A 187 -5.13 -14.46 -6.07
N ARG A 188 -4.98 -15.33 -5.08
CA ARG A 188 -3.87 -16.28 -4.98
C ARG A 188 -4.26 -17.72 -5.31
N GLY A 189 -5.45 -17.92 -5.85
CA GLY A 189 -5.90 -19.20 -6.38
C GLY A 189 -5.46 -19.41 -7.82
#